data_1d21327f782d0537271f952cc962fbde
#
_entry.id   1d21327f782d0537271f952cc962fbde
#
_cell.length_a   1.000
_cell.length_b   1.000
_cell.length_c   1.000
_cell.angle_alpha   90.00
_cell.angle_beta   90.00
_cell.angle_gamma   90.00
#
_symmetry.space_group_name_H-M   'P 1'
#
loop_
_entity.id
_entity.type
_entity.pdbx_description
1 polymer ?
#
loop_
_entity_poly.entity_id
_entity_poly.type
_entity_poly.pdbx_seq_one_letter_code
_entity_poly.pdbx_strand_id
1 'polypeptide(L)'
;MKNSLSSLAIVLFAFLVAACGDNTLRQDMANQPRQNPLSPTAFFPDGRSARPAIENTVARGSLETDTLIVPKDSNAFPVPLTLDLLERGKERYAIFCSPCHGLQGDGNGMVTMRGMKHPPTYHQDRLRQEPNGYIYDVVTNGFGAMSGYSAQIPPQDRWAIIAYLRALQLSRNAPVAALPPSLREKLMSGGATK
;
A
#
# COMPACT_ATOMS: atom_id res chain seq x y z
N MET A 1 58.22 28.66 13.06
CA MET A 1 56.86 29.21 12.70
C MET A 1 55.95 28.19 11.96
N LYS A 2 56.46 27.24 11.17
CA LYS A 2 55.62 26.21 10.48
C LYS A 2 54.90 25.24 11.43
N ASN A 3 55.52 24.86 12.54
CA ASN A 3 54.93 23.85 13.47
C ASN A 3 53.76 24.42 14.31
N SER A 4 53.76 25.77 14.55
CA SER A 4 52.70 26.43 15.31
C SER A 4 51.37 26.50 14.52
N LEU A 5 51.42 26.69 13.19
CA LEU A 5 50.21 26.68 12.34
C LEU A 5 49.58 25.30 12.25
N SER A 6 50.37 24.22 12.15
CA SER A 6 49.91 22.86 12.12
C SER A 6 49.21 22.48 13.43
N SER A 7 49.78 22.86 14.58
CA SER A 7 49.18 22.60 15.88
C SER A 7 47.84 23.32 16.06
N LEU A 8 47.76 24.56 15.60
CA LEU A 8 46.50 25.33 15.65
C LEU A 8 45.42 24.74 14.78
N ALA A 9 45.78 24.27 13.58
CA ALA A 9 44.84 23.61 12.67
C ALA A 9 44.28 22.27 13.24
N ILE A 10 45.13 21.49 13.90
CA ILE A 10 44.73 20.21 14.55
C ILE A 10 43.76 20.52 15.72
N VAL A 11 44.05 21.52 16.54
CA VAL A 11 43.18 21.91 17.65
C VAL A 11 41.83 22.42 17.13
N LEU A 12 41.84 23.23 16.07
CA LEU A 12 40.57 23.74 15.45
C LEU A 12 39.74 22.59 14.85
N PHE A 13 40.42 21.62 14.20
CA PHE A 13 39.78 20.44 13.65
C PHE A 13 39.18 19.54 14.75
N ALA A 14 39.92 19.35 15.86
CA ALA A 14 39.40 18.61 17.01
C ALA A 14 38.20 19.27 17.66
N PHE A 15 38.15 20.59 17.73
CA PHE A 15 37.01 21.35 18.21
C PHE A 15 35.80 21.24 17.25
N LEU A 16 36.01 21.24 15.93
CA LEU A 16 34.96 21.07 14.95
C LEU A 16 34.36 19.65 15.01
N VAL A 17 35.19 18.62 15.19
CA VAL A 17 34.72 17.23 15.34
C VAL A 17 34.01 17.02 16.67
N ALA A 18 34.46 17.64 17.76
CA ALA A 18 33.78 17.60 19.05
C ALA A 18 32.43 18.32 19.03
N ALA A 19 32.31 19.41 18.26
CA ALA A 19 31.05 20.12 18.07
C ALA A 19 30.00 19.36 17.23
N CYS A 20 30.44 18.40 16.39
CA CYS A 20 29.56 17.49 15.66
C CYS A 20 29.15 16.26 16.46
N GLY A 21 29.73 16.03 17.64
CA GLY A 21 29.63 14.77 18.40
C GLY A 21 28.42 14.64 19.32
N ASP A 22 27.61 15.65 19.54
CA ASP A 22 26.44 15.53 20.39
C ASP A 22 25.35 16.51 19.96
N ASN A 23 24.75 16.24 18.79
CA ASN A 23 23.55 16.92 18.37
C ASN A 23 22.31 16.35 19.11
N THR A 24 22.38 16.20 20.39
CA THR A 24 21.25 16.31 21.29
C THR A 24 20.89 17.81 21.40
N LEU A 25 20.65 18.44 20.28
CA LEU A 25 19.94 19.71 20.26
C LEU A 25 18.65 19.48 21.03
N ARG A 26 18.67 19.87 22.32
CA ARG A 26 17.55 19.97 23.23
C ARG A 26 16.23 19.39 22.71
N GLN A 27 16.13 18.06 22.76
CA GLN A 27 14.87 17.35 22.51
C GLN A 27 14.12 17.18 23.84
N ASP A 28 14.03 18.26 24.59
CA ASP A 28 13.50 18.25 25.97
C ASP A 28 12.11 17.62 26.08
N MET A 29 11.35 17.52 25.00
CA MET A 29 10.03 16.93 24.98
C MET A 29 9.92 15.67 24.07
N ALA A 30 11.00 15.21 23.48
CA ALA A 30 10.96 14.06 22.57
C ALA A 30 10.71 12.75 23.31
N ASN A 31 11.36 12.58 24.47
CA ASN A 31 11.21 11.41 25.31
C ASN A 31 10.44 11.79 26.58
N GLN A 32 9.16 11.49 26.59
CA GLN A 32 8.28 11.70 27.74
C GLN A 32 7.87 10.39 28.38
N PRO A 33 7.53 10.37 29.68
CA PRO A 33 7.01 9.17 30.35
C PRO A 33 5.57 8.88 29.92
N ARG A 34 5.35 8.69 28.63
CA ARG A 34 4.07 8.33 28.02
C ARG A 34 4.27 7.21 27.02
N GLN A 35 3.26 6.40 26.81
CA GLN A 35 3.25 5.41 25.75
C GLN A 35 2.86 6.08 24.43
N ASN A 36 3.77 6.07 23.45
CA ASN A 36 3.45 6.48 22.11
C ASN A 36 2.76 5.34 21.35
N PRO A 37 1.89 5.63 20.38
CA PRO A 37 1.35 4.61 19.49
C PRO A 37 2.48 3.78 18.86
N LEU A 38 2.30 2.46 18.83
CA LEU A 38 3.26 1.49 18.27
C LEU A 38 4.63 1.42 18.96
N SER A 39 4.83 2.11 20.11
CA SER A 39 6.06 1.98 20.87
C SER A 39 6.09 0.64 21.64
N PRO A 40 7.28 0.08 21.89
CA PRO A 40 7.40 -1.05 22.82
C PRO A 40 7.04 -0.62 24.25
N THR A 41 6.49 -1.55 25.02
CA THR A 41 6.18 -1.34 26.43
C THR A 41 6.42 -2.61 27.24
N ALA A 42 6.95 -2.44 28.45
CA ALA A 42 7.07 -3.53 29.42
C ALA A 42 5.79 -3.76 30.24
N PHE A 43 4.79 -2.88 30.10
CA PHE A 43 3.55 -2.95 30.87
C PHE A 43 2.67 -4.13 30.44
N PHE A 44 2.68 -4.50 29.15
CA PHE A 44 1.92 -5.64 28.64
C PHE A 44 2.82 -6.81 28.30
N PRO A 45 2.37 -8.06 28.55
CA PRO A 45 3.17 -9.26 28.29
C PRO A 45 3.61 -9.45 26.84
N ASP A 46 2.84 -8.90 25.89
CA ASP A 46 3.14 -8.95 24.44
C ASP A 46 4.11 -7.85 23.99
N GLY A 47 4.58 -7.00 24.90
CA GLY A 47 5.52 -5.93 24.63
C GLY A 47 4.99 -4.78 23.78
N ARG A 48 3.69 -4.72 23.49
CA ARG A 48 3.06 -3.74 22.59
C ARG A 48 2.25 -2.70 23.37
N SER A 49 2.44 -1.42 23.07
CA SER A 49 1.59 -0.35 23.58
C SER A 49 0.23 -0.30 22.88
N ALA A 50 0.19 -0.62 21.58
CA ALA A 50 -1.05 -0.71 20.82
C ALA A 50 -1.78 -2.03 21.17
N ARG A 51 -3.00 -1.91 21.66
CA ARG A 51 -3.83 -3.09 22.01
C ARG A 51 -4.61 -3.58 20.80
N PRO A 52 -4.79 -4.91 20.63
CA PRO A 52 -5.71 -5.43 19.66
C PRO A 52 -7.14 -4.95 19.94
N ALA A 53 -7.96 -4.85 18.92
CA ALA A 53 -9.38 -4.58 19.09
C ALA A 53 -10.02 -5.67 19.97
N ILE A 54 -10.96 -5.28 20.84
CA ILE A 54 -11.72 -6.22 21.66
C ILE A 54 -12.67 -6.98 20.71
N GLU A 55 -12.67 -8.29 20.81
CA GLU A 55 -13.56 -9.13 20.00
C GLU A 55 -15.03 -8.74 20.17
N ASN A 56 -15.80 -8.80 19.10
CA ASN A 56 -17.22 -8.45 19.07
C ASN A 56 -17.53 -6.98 19.43
N THR A 57 -16.55 -6.08 19.28
CA THR A 57 -16.77 -4.64 19.44
C THR A 57 -16.42 -3.88 18.17
N VAL A 58 -17.17 -2.79 17.93
CA VAL A 58 -16.89 -1.83 16.86
C VAL A 58 -16.44 -0.53 17.50
N ALA A 59 -15.30 0.00 17.06
CA ALA A 59 -14.80 1.25 17.60
C ALA A 59 -15.79 2.40 17.31
N ARG A 60 -15.90 3.35 18.24
CA ARG A 60 -16.71 4.55 18.04
C ARG A 60 -16.27 5.29 16.78
N GLY A 61 -17.19 5.58 15.87
CA GLY A 61 -16.93 6.20 14.58
C GLY A 61 -16.62 5.21 13.45
N SER A 62 -16.52 3.92 13.74
CA SER A 62 -16.26 2.86 12.74
C SER A 62 -17.50 2.04 12.40
N LEU A 63 -18.67 2.42 12.87
CA LEU A 63 -19.91 1.67 12.64
C LEU A 63 -20.26 1.55 11.16
N GLU A 64 -19.96 2.59 10.37
CA GLU A 64 -20.18 2.59 8.93
C GLU A 64 -19.27 1.62 8.15
N THR A 65 -18.15 1.22 8.74
CA THR A 65 -17.23 0.28 8.08
C THR A 65 -17.77 -1.14 8.02
N ASP A 66 -18.67 -1.52 8.91
CA ASP A 66 -19.32 -2.84 8.89
C ASP A 66 -20.17 -3.06 7.64
N THR A 67 -20.75 -1.99 7.09
CA THR A 67 -21.56 -2.05 5.85
C THR A 67 -20.72 -2.34 4.60
N LEU A 68 -19.42 -2.17 4.68
CA LEU A 68 -18.47 -2.42 3.61
C LEU A 68 -17.85 -3.82 3.66
N ILE A 69 -18.19 -4.62 4.67
CA ILE A 69 -17.75 -6.02 4.77
C ILE A 69 -18.74 -6.88 3.96
N VAL A 70 -18.20 -7.63 3.02
CA VAL A 70 -18.97 -8.60 2.24
C VAL A 70 -18.40 -10.01 2.45
N PRO A 71 -19.21 -11.07 2.26
CA PRO A 71 -18.70 -12.44 2.26
C PRO A 71 -17.57 -12.64 1.24
N LYS A 72 -16.62 -13.53 1.53
CA LYS A 72 -15.46 -13.78 0.66
C LYS A 72 -15.84 -14.29 -0.74
N ASP A 73 -16.95 -14.99 -0.86
CA ASP A 73 -17.50 -15.52 -2.10
C ASP A 73 -18.36 -14.50 -2.87
N SER A 74 -18.53 -13.28 -2.34
CA SER A 74 -19.35 -12.25 -2.96
C SER A 74 -18.61 -11.50 -4.07
N ASN A 75 -19.30 -11.30 -5.19
CA ASN A 75 -18.87 -10.39 -6.26
C ASN A 75 -19.47 -8.99 -6.14
N ALA A 76 -20.27 -8.73 -5.10
CA ALA A 76 -20.86 -7.43 -4.88
C ALA A 76 -19.80 -6.35 -4.59
N PHE A 77 -20.09 -5.13 -5.03
CA PHE A 77 -19.41 -3.94 -4.57
C PHE A 77 -20.36 -3.22 -3.59
N PRO A 78 -19.98 -3.05 -2.32
CA PRO A 78 -20.83 -2.33 -1.35
C PRO A 78 -20.79 -0.81 -1.54
N VAL A 79 -20.06 -0.34 -2.55
CA VAL A 79 -19.94 1.08 -2.93
C VAL A 79 -20.31 1.25 -4.40
N PRO A 80 -20.91 2.40 -4.80
CA PRO A 80 -21.21 2.68 -6.20
C PRO A 80 -19.94 2.70 -7.05
N LEU A 81 -19.96 2.01 -8.20
CA LEU A 81 -18.86 2.05 -9.18
C LEU A 81 -18.97 3.33 -10.02
N THR A 82 -18.26 4.36 -9.63
CA THR A 82 -18.18 5.65 -10.33
C THR A 82 -16.80 5.85 -10.93
N LEU A 83 -16.66 6.82 -11.82
CA LEU A 83 -15.36 7.21 -12.37
C LEU A 83 -14.45 7.72 -11.27
N ASP A 84 -14.96 8.54 -10.35
CA ASP A 84 -14.20 9.06 -9.20
C ASP A 84 -13.66 7.93 -8.33
N LEU A 85 -14.46 6.87 -8.11
CA LEU A 85 -14.01 5.69 -7.37
C LEU A 85 -12.85 4.98 -8.10
N LEU A 86 -12.93 4.87 -9.43
CA LEU A 86 -11.85 4.26 -10.22
C LEU A 86 -10.58 5.10 -10.21
N GLU A 87 -10.68 6.42 -10.32
CA GLU A 87 -9.55 7.34 -10.23
C GLU A 87 -8.91 7.29 -8.85
N ARG A 88 -9.72 7.29 -7.80
CA ARG A 88 -9.26 7.07 -6.42
C ARG A 88 -8.56 5.73 -6.28
N GLY A 89 -9.14 4.66 -6.82
CA GLY A 89 -8.56 3.33 -6.83
C GLY A 89 -7.21 3.27 -7.54
N LYS A 90 -7.08 3.95 -8.68
CA LYS A 90 -5.82 4.08 -9.42
C LYS A 90 -4.73 4.77 -8.60
N GLU A 91 -5.07 5.89 -7.95
CA GLU A 91 -4.15 6.62 -7.08
C GLU A 91 -3.66 5.73 -5.93
N ARG A 92 -4.58 5.10 -5.20
CA ARG A 92 -4.26 4.24 -4.06
C ARG A 92 -3.51 2.98 -4.47
N TYR A 93 -3.87 2.38 -5.58
CA TYR A 93 -3.15 1.26 -6.16
C TYR A 93 -1.69 1.63 -6.48
N ALA A 94 -1.47 2.78 -7.09
CA ALA A 94 -0.13 3.25 -7.43
C ALA A 94 0.75 3.43 -6.18
N ILE A 95 0.18 3.85 -5.07
CA ILE A 95 0.91 4.07 -3.81
C ILE A 95 1.20 2.74 -3.09
N PHE A 96 0.17 1.92 -2.87
CA PHE A 96 0.26 0.78 -1.96
C PHE A 96 0.53 -0.56 -2.64
N CYS A 97 0.09 -0.74 -3.88
CA CYS A 97 0.10 -2.03 -4.56
C CYS A 97 1.20 -2.12 -5.63
N SER A 98 1.40 -1.05 -6.42
CA SER A 98 2.32 -1.05 -7.54
C SER A 98 3.78 -1.32 -7.17
N PRO A 99 4.29 -0.96 -5.98
CA PRO A 99 5.67 -1.28 -5.62
C PRO A 99 6.00 -2.77 -5.69
N CYS A 100 5.04 -3.65 -5.41
CA CYS A 100 5.18 -5.10 -5.53
C CYS A 100 4.52 -5.64 -6.80
N HIS A 101 3.30 -5.19 -7.14
CA HIS A 101 2.48 -5.76 -8.21
C HIS A 101 2.70 -5.14 -9.59
N GLY A 102 3.49 -4.07 -9.69
CA GLY A 102 3.67 -3.30 -10.93
C GLY A 102 2.46 -2.41 -11.24
N LEU A 103 2.66 -1.34 -12.02
CA LEU A 103 1.59 -0.43 -12.40
C LEU A 103 0.51 -1.09 -13.25
N GLN A 104 0.87 -2.17 -13.96
CA GLN A 104 -0.04 -2.92 -14.83
C GLN A 104 -0.57 -4.20 -14.17
N GLY A 105 -0.20 -4.48 -12.93
CA GLY A 105 -0.64 -5.68 -12.22
C GLY A 105 -0.01 -6.97 -12.73
N ASP A 106 1.16 -6.89 -13.33
CA ASP A 106 1.92 -8.00 -13.89
C ASP A 106 2.86 -8.70 -12.90
N GLY A 107 2.99 -8.16 -11.69
CA GLY A 107 3.87 -8.68 -10.64
C GLY A 107 5.30 -8.13 -10.69
N ASN A 108 5.62 -7.26 -11.64
CA ASN A 108 6.97 -6.71 -11.85
C ASN A 108 7.14 -5.35 -11.17
N GLY A 109 6.84 -5.28 -9.87
CA GLY A 109 7.05 -4.06 -9.09
C GLY A 109 8.53 -3.85 -8.72
N MET A 110 8.88 -2.61 -8.38
CA MET A 110 10.26 -2.23 -8.05
C MET A 110 10.85 -3.06 -6.90
N VAL A 111 10.04 -3.39 -5.90
CA VAL A 111 10.47 -4.15 -4.72
C VAL A 111 10.75 -5.61 -5.08
N THR A 112 9.96 -6.19 -5.98
CA THR A 112 10.16 -7.57 -6.44
C THR A 112 11.41 -7.69 -7.31
N MET A 113 11.72 -6.69 -8.12
CA MET A 113 12.96 -6.65 -8.89
C MET A 113 14.22 -6.54 -8.01
N ARG A 114 14.06 -6.21 -6.73
CA ARG A 114 15.16 -6.10 -5.75
C ARG A 114 15.24 -7.28 -4.78
N GLY A 115 14.64 -8.43 -5.13
CA GLY A 115 14.82 -9.68 -4.40
C GLY A 115 13.62 -10.12 -3.54
N MET A 116 12.51 -9.37 -3.50
CA MET A 116 11.29 -9.85 -2.90
C MET A 116 10.62 -10.88 -3.83
N LYS A 117 9.91 -11.86 -3.25
CA LYS A 117 9.16 -12.85 -4.02
C LYS A 117 8.15 -12.17 -4.94
N HIS A 118 8.18 -12.54 -6.22
CA HIS A 118 7.23 -12.02 -7.20
C HIS A 118 5.80 -12.45 -6.89
N PRO A 119 4.85 -11.52 -6.77
CA PRO A 119 3.44 -11.87 -6.69
C PRO A 119 2.96 -12.38 -8.06
N PRO A 120 1.91 -13.20 -8.09
CA PRO A 120 1.31 -13.62 -9.33
C PRO A 120 0.69 -12.42 -10.07
N THR A 121 0.71 -12.45 -11.41
CA THR A 121 0.02 -11.45 -12.21
C THR A 121 -1.48 -11.50 -11.99
N TYR A 122 -2.14 -10.35 -11.89
CA TYR A 122 -3.60 -10.27 -11.77
C TYR A 122 -4.34 -10.76 -13.03
N HIS A 123 -3.65 -10.87 -14.16
CA HIS A 123 -4.24 -11.22 -15.46
C HIS A 123 -4.41 -12.72 -15.67
N GLN A 124 -3.87 -13.57 -14.78
CA GLN A 124 -4.08 -15.03 -14.86
C GLN A 124 -5.54 -15.40 -14.55
N ASP A 125 -6.04 -16.43 -15.20
CA ASP A 125 -7.44 -16.86 -15.14
C ASP A 125 -7.93 -17.08 -13.72
N ARG A 126 -7.13 -17.74 -12.89
CA ARG A 126 -7.47 -18.00 -11.49
C ARG A 126 -7.81 -16.69 -10.74
N LEU A 127 -6.97 -15.64 -10.85
CA LEU A 127 -7.21 -14.38 -10.12
C LEU A 127 -8.31 -13.52 -10.76
N ARG A 128 -8.57 -13.69 -12.06
CA ARG A 128 -9.71 -13.01 -12.70
C ARG A 128 -11.06 -13.58 -12.25
N GLN A 129 -11.08 -14.88 -11.91
CA GLN A 129 -12.28 -15.58 -11.46
C GLN A 129 -12.53 -15.45 -9.95
N GLU A 130 -11.53 -15.02 -9.17
CA GLU A 130 -11.72 -14.85 -7.73
C GLU A 130 -12.78 -13.78 -7.43
N PRO A 131 -13.65 -13.98 -6.45
CA PRO A 131 -14.65 -13.03 -6.03
C PRO A 131 -14.05 -11.72 -5.50
N ASN A 132 -14.78 -10.61 -5.60
CA ASN A 132 -14.33 -9.32 -5.05
C ASN A 132 -14.12 -9.39 -3.54
N GLY A 133 -14.98 -10.10 -2.81
CA GLY A 133 -14.86 -10.32 -1.38
C GLY A 133 -13.58 -11.05 -0.99
N TYR A 134 -13.14 -12.03 -1.80
CA TYR A 134 -11.87 -12.71 -1.58
C TYR A 134 -10.69 -11.73 -1.73
N ILE A 135 -10.70 -10.92 -2.77
CA ILE A 135 -9.64 -9.93 -2.99
C ILE A 135 -9.63 -8.90 -1.86
N TYR A 136 -10.80 -8.47 -1.39
CA TYR A 136 -10.93 -7.58 -0.25
C TYR A 136 -10.34 -8.18 1.03
N ASP A 137 -10.62 -9.45 1.29
CA ASP A 137 -10.05 -10.18 2.43
C ASP A 137 -8.53 -10.26 2.35
N VAL A 138 -7.99 -10.59 1.17
CA VAL A 138 -6.53 -10.65 0.94
C VAL A 138 -5.88 -9.28 1.17
N VAL A 139 -6.47 -8.21 0.66
CA VAL A 139 -5.95 -6.84 0.90
C VAL A 139 -6.04 -6.47 2.37
N THR A 140 -7.10 -6.89 3.05
CA THR A 140 -7.35 -6.56 4.46
C THR A 140 -6.40 -7.29 5.40
N ASN A 141 -6.32 -8.62 5.24
CA ASN A 141 -5.68 -9.52 6.21
C ASN A 141 -4.32 -10.04 5.74
N GLY A 142 -3.99 -9.86 4.45
CA GLY A 142 -2.81 -10.43 3.84
C GLY A 142 -3.01 -11.85 3.34
N PHE A 143 -2.03 -12.35 2.60
CA PHE A 143 -1.99 -13.73 2.11
C PHE A 143 -0.55 -14.18 1.85
N GLY A 144 -0.10 -15.21 2.52
CA GLY A 144 1.25 -15.75 2.38
C GLY A 144 2.32 -14.70 2.74
N ALA A 145 3.13 -14.28 1.76
CA ALA A 145 4.15 -13.25 1.95
C ALA A 145 3.61 -11.81 1.88
N MET A 146 2.37 -11.62 1.45
CA MET A 146 1.72 -10.31 1.40
C MET A 146 1.14 -9.97 2.77
N SER A 147 1.58 -8.88 3.36
CA SER A 147 1.02 -8.35 4.61
C SER A 147 -0.36 -7.75 4.40
N GLY A 148 -1.20 -7.75 5.45
CA GLY A 148 -2.48 -7.06 5.44
C GLY A 148 -2.32 -5.53 5.49
N TYR A 149 -3.25 -4.84 4.86
CA TYR A 149 -3.24 -3.37 4.75
C TYR A 149 -4.38 -2.70 5.51
N SER A 150 -5.04 -3.41 6.41
CA SER A 150 -6.17 -2.86 7.19
C SER A 150 -5.81 -1.62 8.01
N ALA A 151 -4.57 -1.53 8.48
CA ALA A 151 -4.09 -0.40 9.27
C ALA A 151 -3.74 0.85 8.43
N GLN A 152 -3.37 0.65 7.14
CA GLN A 152 -2.88 1.71 6.26
C GLN A 152 -3.94 2.21 5.27
N ILE A 153 -4.86 1.33 4.86
CA ILE A 153 -5.84 1.61 3.81
C ILE A 153 -7.25 1.52 4.39
N PRO A 154 -8.00 2.63 4.43
CA PRO A 154 -9.40 2.62 4.87
C PRO A 154 -10.27 1.67 4.01
N PRO A 155 -11.36 1.12 4.56
CA PRO A 155 -12.24 0.18 3.85
C PRO A 155 -12.72 0.68 2.47
N GLN A 156 -13.12 1.93 2.37
CA GLN A 156 -13.56 2.53 1.11
C GLN A 156 -12.45 2.54 0.05
N ASP A 157 -11.22 2.90 0.45
CA ASP A 157 -10.07 2.92 -0.45
C ASP A 157 -9.68 1.50 -0.89
N ARG A 158 -9.87 0.48 -0.04
CA ARG A 158 -9.67 -0.93 -0.42
C ARG A 158 -10.65 -1.34 -1.53
N TRP A 159 -11.92 -0.93 -1.44
CA TRP A 159 -12.91 -1.16 -2.50
C TRP A 159 -12.60 -0.40 -3.78
N ALA A 160 -12.10 0.83 -3.66
CA ALA A 160 -11.64 1.61 -4.80
C ALA A 160 -10.46 0.92 -5.53
N ILE A 161 -9.50 0.39 -4.78
CA ILE A 161 -8.38 -0.40 -5.32
C ILE A 161 -8.89 -1.64 -6.07
N ILE A 162 -9.87 -2.36 -5.51
CA ILE A 162 -10.44 -3.55 -6.15
C ILE A 162 -11.16 -3.18 -7.44
N ALA A 163 -11.91 -2.09 -7.46
CA ALA A 163 -12.56 -1.59 -8.67
C ALA A 163 -11.52 -1.29 -9.76
N TYR A 164 -10.42 -0.62 -9.42
CA TYR A 164 -9.33 -0.36 -10.35
C TYR A 164 -8.61 -1.63 -10.79
N LEU A 165 -8.39 -2.60 -9.89
CA LEU A 165 -7.82 -3.91 -10.24
C LEU A 165 -8.69 -4.63 -11.28
N ARG A 166 -10.01 -4.60 -11.13
CA ARG A 166 -10.94 -5.15 -12.14
C ARG A 166 -10.83 -4.44 -13.48
N ALA A 167 -10.66 -3.12 -13.47
CA ALA A 167 -10.41 -2.36 -14.69
C ALA A 167 -9.08 -2.76 -15.36
N LEU A 168 -8.01 -2.98 -14.59
CA LEU A 168 -6.74 -3.51 -15.11
C LEU A 168 -6.91 -4.91 -15.73
N GLN A 169 -7.65 -5.79 -15.07
CA GLN A 169 -7.94 -7.12 -15.62
C GLN A 169 -8.73 -7.03 -16.92
N LEU A 170 -9.74 -6.16 -16.97
CA LEU A 170 -10.55 -5.93 -18.17
C LEU A 170 -9.73 -5.35 -19.31
N SER A 171 -8.80 -4.43 -19.04
CA SER A 171 -7.97 -3.77 -20.06
C SER A 171 -7.17 -4.74 -20.93
N ARG A 172 -6.82 -5.92 -20.39
CA ARG A 172 -6.10 -6.97 -21.11
C ARG A 172 -6.97 -8.12 -21.62
N ASN A 173 -8.22 -8.20 -21.15
CA ASN A 173 -9.09 -9.35 -21.40
C ASN A 173 -10.51 -8.92 -21.80
N ALA A 174 -10.66 -7.69 -22.33
CA ALA A 174 -11.96 -7.24 -22.80
C ALA A 174 -12.42 -8.05 -24.01
N PRO A 175 -13.60 -8.70 -23.97
CA PRO A 175 -14.13 -9.37 -25.16
C PRO A 175 -14.46 -8.34 -26.21
N VAL A 176 -13.97 -8.52 -27.45
CA VAL A 176 -14.21 -7.59 -28.57
C VAL A 176 -15.71 -7.37 -28.80
N ALA A 177 -16.52 -8.41 -28.55
CA ALA A 177 -17.99 -8.33 -28.66
C ALA A 177 -18.63 -7.31 -27.68
N ALA A 178 -18.00 -7.03 -26.54
CA ALA A 178 -18.50 -6.07 -25.55
C ALA A 178 -18.14 -4.63 -25.88
N LEU A 179 -17.31 -4.38 -26.90
CA LEU A 179 -16.95 -3.03 -27.32
C LEU A 179 -18.08 -2.35 -28.09
N PRO A 180 -18.27 -1.03 -27.94
CA PRO A 180 -19.15 -0.25 -28.78
C PRO A 180 -18.85 -0.50 -30.27
N PRO A 181 -19.85 -0.52 -31.15
CA PRO A 181 -19.66 -0.81 -32.57
C PRO A 181 -18.56 0.05 -33.24
N SER A 182 -18.53 1.35 -32.91
CA SER A 182 -17.56 2.29 -33.44
C SER A 182 -16.10 1.97 -33.06
N LEU A 183 -15.87 1.44 -31.83
CA LEU A 183 -14.54 1.00 -31.40
C LEU A 183 -14.16 -0.36 -31.99
N ARG A 184 -15.14 -1.25 -32.16
CA ARG A 184 -14.95 -2.55 -32.79
C ARG A 184 -14.52 -2.38 -34.25
N GLU A 185 -15.20 -1.52 -34.98
CA GLU A 185 -14.88 -1.19 -36.38
C GLU A 185 -13.46 -0.60 -36.52
N LYS A 186 -13.09 0.34 -35.64
CA LYS A 186 -11.73 0.89 -35.60
C LYS A 186 -10.66 -0.16 -35.32
N LEU A 187 -10.92 -1.12 -34.43
CA LEU A 187 -9.99 -2.20 -34.16
C LEU A 187 -9.85 -3.15 -35.35
N MET A 188 -10.95 -3.44 -36.04
CA MET A 188 -10.94 -4.32 -37.19
C MET A 188 -10.30 -3.64 -38.43
N SER A 189 -10.46 -2.31 -38.58
CA SER A 189 -9.86 -1.53 -39.65
C SER A 189 -8.40 -1.14 -39.37
N GLY A 190 -8.02 -0.88 -38.15
CA GLY A 190 -6.66 -0.51 -37.72
C GLY A 190 -5.64 -1.65 -37.68
N GLY A 191 -6.08 -2.90 -37.77
CA GLY A 191 -5.22 -4.08 -37.86
C GLY A 191 -4.57 -4.29 -39.25
N ALA A 192 -4.86 -3.43 -40.22
CA ALA A 192 -4.35 -3.54 -41.56
C ALA A 192 -3.14 -2.62 -41.88
N THR A 193 -2.68 -1.83 -40.92
CA THR A 193 -1.49 -0.99 -41.09
C THR A 193 -0.36 -1.48 -40.20
N LYS A 194 0.49 -2.28 -40.79
CA LYS A 194 1.84 -2.57 -40.34
C LYS A 194 2.81 -1.92 -41.29
#